data_6660862ba50d9864e325e0d63b981eaa
#
_entry.id   6660862ba50d9864e325e0d63b981eaa
#
_cell.length_a   1.000
_cell.length_b   1.000
_cell.length_c   1.000
_cell.angle_alpha   90.00
_cell.angle_beta   90.00
_cell.angle_gamma   90.00
#
_symmetry.space_group_name_H-M   'P 1'
#
loop_
_entity.id
_entity.type
_entity.pdbx_description
1 polymer ?
#
loop_
_entity_poly.entity_id
_entity_poly.type
_entity_poly.pdbx_seq_one_letter_code
_entity_poly.pdbx_strand_id
1 'polypeptide(L)'
;MFKCEDVVIKFINLMPLLCILSAIIWNVRFIRDFNDWEMDEGLHFLRILGANTPPMDVGDRMRWKLKPNGVFDIRSFYNKLRDSPSIVFPWKVIWRAKAPRRVSFFVWCVAWNKILTGDNLRLRRLVFVDWCIICRHCGATVDHLLPHCEMAYWLWSFVFITFGLSWVIPRLIPDLLFGWWNWLGKHSSQIWNLVPLCILWCIWNERNRRTFEDLDRSSDWILASFSGTLFDWSRAWGLTSSDSLPSFLCSLSFL
;
A
#
# COMPACT_ATOMS: atom_id res chain seq x y z
N MET A 1 -1.70 32.71 7.25
CA MET A 1 -0.80 31.57 6.92
C MET A 1 0.12 32.02 5.79
N PHE A 2 1.36 32.40 6.11
CA PHE A 2 2.34 32.82 5.10
C PHE A 2 2.68 31.65 4.20
N LYS A 3 2.62 31.86 2.87
CA LYS A 3 3.15 30.87 1.93
C LYS A 3 4.69 30.96 1.96
N CYS A 4 5.40 29.84 1.86
CA CYS A 4 6.86 29.79 1.80
C CYS A 4 7.49 30.64 0.69
N GLU A 5 6.71 31.13 -0.24
CA GLU A 5 7.11 31.96 -1.39
C GLU A 5 7.30 33.45 -1.02
N ASP A 6 6.76 33.90 0.13
CA ASP A 6 6.74 35.32 0.51
C ASP A 6 7.96 35.77 1.34
N VAL A 7 8.89 34.84 1.68
CA VAL A 7 10.01 35.15 2.57
C VAL A 7 11.33 34.64 2.01
N VAL A 8 12.30 35.52 1.81
CA VAL A 8 13.68 35.15 1.47
C VAL A 8 14.55 35.33 2.72
N ILE A 9 15.01 34.23 3.30
CA ILE A 9 15.93 34.24 4.45
C ILE A 9 17.34 34.04 3.92
N LYS A 10 18.20 35.09 4.07
CA LYS A 10 19.63 34.99 3.76
C LYS A 10 20.45 35.13 5.04
N PHE A 11 21.38 34.21 5.25
CA PHE A 11 22.43 34.38 6.25
C PHE A 11 23.47 35.34 5.69
N ILE A 12 23.72 36.45 6.36
CA ILE A 12 24.84 37.32 6.03
C ILE A 12 25.83 37.22 7.18
N ASN A 13 26.97 36.59 6.92
CA ASN A 13 28.15 36.73 7.75
C ASN A 13 28.76 38.12 7.48
N LEU A 14 28.53 39.06 8.36
CA LEU A 14 29.27 40.33 8.35
C LEU A 14 30.62 40.10 9.02
N MET A 15 31.64 39.83 8.20
CA MET A 15 33.03 39.92 8.63
C MET A 15 33.67 41.16 7.97
N PRO A 16 34.75 41.74 8.49
CA PRO A 16 35.01 42.21 9.85
C PRO A 16 35.50 43.68 9.83
N LEU A 17 35.02 44.52 10.67
CA LEU A 17 35.75 45.70 11.17
C LEU A 17 35.00 46.26 12.39
N LEU A 18 35.49 45.89 13.51
CA LEU A 18 35.22 46.32 14.89
C LEU A 18 34.80 45.13 15.78
N CYS A 19 35.79 44.59 16.45
CA CYS A 19 35.66 43.79 17.66
C CYS A 19 34.84 44.56 18.68
N ILE A 20 33.55 44.21 18.89
CA ILE A 20 32.73 44.32 20.09
C ILE A 20 31.29 44.06 19.64
N LEU A 21 30.70 42.96 20.16
CA LEU A 21 29.32 42.51 19.93
C LEU A 21 29.06 41.73 18.61
N SER A 22 29.57 40.52 18.55
CA SER A 22 29.14 39.53 17.55
C SER A 22 27.79 38.93 17.92
N ALA A 23 26.69 39.59 17.57
CA ALA A 23 25.37 38.99 17.59
C ALA A 23 25.01 38.52 16.18
N ILE A 24 24.63 37.26 16.02
CA ILE A 24 24.00 36.82 14.78
C ILE A 24 22.65 37.50 14.70
N ILE A 25 22.49 38.37 13.72
CA ILE A 25 21.23 39.02 13.43
C ILE A 25 20.63 38.32 12.21
N TRP A 26 19.44 37.79 12.34
CA TRP A 26 18.68 37.27 11.21
C TRP A 26 18.37 38.42 10.25
N ASN A 27 18.91 38.42 9.04
CA ASN A 27 18.58 39.40 8.02
C ASN A 27 17.37 38.84 7.21
N VAL A 28 16.20 39.12 7.72
CA VAL A 28 14.93 38.74 7.07
C VAL A 28 14.51 39.87 6.15
N ARG A 29 14.31 39.56 4.87
CA ARG A 29 13.69 40.47 3.91
C ARG A 29 12.38 39.91 3.45
N PHE A 30 11.35 40.69 3.60
CA PHE A 30 10.03 40.37 3.06
C PHE A 30 9.95 40.86 1.61
N ILE A 31 9.24 40.12 0.75
CA ILE A 31 9.12 40.42 -0.67
C ILE A 31 8.20 41.63 -0.89
N ARG A 32 7.26 41.84 0.05
CA ARG A 32 6.34 42.97 0.07
C ARG A 32 6.15 43.49 1.50
N ASP A 33 5.58 44.69 1.62
CA ASP A 33 5.20 45.25 2.91
C ASP A 33 3.99 44.47 3.50
N PHE A 34 3.91 44.48 4.82
CA PHE A 34 2.79 43.85 5.53
C PHE A 34 1.54 44.71 5.41
N ASN A 35 0.40 44.03 5.26
CA ASN A 35 -0.90 44.64 5.50
C ASN A 35 -1.16 44.69 7.04
N ASP A 36 -2.05 45.59 7.47
CA ASP A 36 -2.35 45.79 8.90
C ASP A 36 -2.75 44.50 9.63
N TRP A 37 -3.47 43.61 8.95
CA TRP A 37 -3.93 42.33 9.49
C TRP A 37 -2.82 41.25 9.56
N GLU A 38 -1.67 41.44 8.90
CA GLU A 38 -0.51 40.53 8.91
C GLU A 38 0.56 40.95 9.92
N MET A 39 0.48 42.15 10.50
CA MET A 39 1.48 42.71 11.38
C MET A 39 1.73 41.84 12.62
N ASP A 40 0.68 41.32 13.24
CA ASP A 40 0.80 40.50 14.44
C ASP A 40 1.49 39.16 14.14
N GLU A 41 1.20 38.53 13.02
CA GLU A 41 1.86 37.29 12.57
C GLU A 41 3.34 37.55 12.21
N GLY A 42 3.64 38.67 11.55
CA GLY A 42 5.00 39.09 11.24
C GLY A 42 5.83 39.33 12.48
N LEU A 43 5.29 40.03 13.49
CA LEU A 43 5.95 40.25 14.78
C LEU A 43 6.14 38.94 15.56
N HIS A 44 5.18 38.04 15.51
CA HIS A 44 5.30 36.71 16.14
C HIS A 44 6.42 35.89 15.48
N PHE A 45 6.51 35.90 14.16
CA PHE A 45 7.59 35.25 13.41
C PHE A 45 8.96 35.80 13.79
N LEU A 46 9.13 37.13 13.85
CA LEU A 46 10.39 37.78 14.26
C LEU A 46 10.78 37.45 15.71
N ARG A 47 9.81 37.32 16.63
CA ARG A 47 10.06 36.86 18.00
C ARG A 47 10.57 35.42 18.04
N ILE A 48 9.99 34.52 17.23
CA ILE A 48 10.47 33.14 17.14
C ILE A 48 11.90 33.09 16.63
N LEU A 49 12.24 33.88 15.61
CA LEU A 49 13.60 33.97 15.09
C LEU A 49 14.58 34.52 16.15
N GLY A 50 14.21 35.57 16.86
CA GLY A 50 15.04 36.15 17.92
C GLY A 50 15.29 35.19 19.10
N ALA A 51 14.30 34.37 19.44
CA ALA A 51 14.42 33.36 20.49
C ALA A 51 15.26 32.13 20.08
N ASN A 52 15.46 31.92 18.79
CA ASN A 52 16.18 30.76 18.23
C ASN A 52 17.49 31.18 17.53
N THR A 53 18.22 32.14 18.07
CA THR A 53 19.55 32.46 17.55
C THR A 53 20.53 31.34 17.88
N PRO A 54 21.22 30.75 16.87
CA PRO A 54 22.20 29.71 17.13
C PRO A 54 23.44 30.30 17.85
N PRO A 55 24.04 29.57 18.83
CA PRO A 55 25.27 30.00 19.48
C PRO A 55 26.43 29.99 18.48
N MET A 56 27.19 31.10 18.43
CA MET A 56 28.29 31.34 17.45
C MET A 56 29.49 30.42 17.58
N ASP A 57 29.75 29.89 18.77
CA ASP A 57 30.99 29.17 19.09
C ASP A 57 30.90 27.65 18.92
N VAL A 58 29.76 27.15 18.51
CA VAL A 58 29.57 25.71 18.34
C VAL A 58 29.31 25.39 16.89
N GLY A 59 30.29 24.77 16.23
CA GLY A 59 30.11 24.29 14.87
C GLY A 59 28.89 23.38 14.72
N ASP A 60 28.21 23.45 13.59
CA ASP A 60 27.02 22.62 13.29
C ASP A 60 27.30 21.14 13.52
N ARG A 61 26.49 20.53 14.36
CA ARG A 61 26.57 19.09 14.64
C ARG A 61 25.22 18.44 14.42
N MET A 62 25.23 17.36 13.67
CA MET A 62 24.05 16.52 13.54
C MET A 62 23.75 15.86 14.88
N ARG A 63 22.55 16.11 15.44
CA ARG A 63 22.09 15.52 16.69
C ARG A 63 20.98 14.50 16.43
N TRP A 64 21.19 13.30 16.90
CA TRP A 64 20.20 12.25 16.78
C TRP A 64 19.09 12.44 17.84
N LYS A 65 17.87 12.78 17.39
CA LYS A 65 16.74 13.12 18.27
C LYS A 65 16.19 11.93 19.07
N LEU A 66 16.46 10.72 18.62
CA LEU A 66 15.90 9.50 19.23
C LEU A 66 16.70 8.99 20.44
N LYS A 67 17.82 9.63 20.76
CA LYS A 67 18.61 9.34 21.98
C LYS A 67 18.98 10.61 22.75
N PRO A 68 18.97 10.55 24.09
CA PRO A 68 19.31 11.71 24.93
C PRO A 68 20.74 12.22 24.70
N ASN A 69 21.69 11.32 24.41
CA ASN A 69 23.09 11.68 24.13
C ASN A 69 23.31 12.32 22.75
N GLY A 70 22.29 12.35 21.89
CA GLY A 70 22.37 12.95 20.56
C GLY A 70 23.22 12.17 19.54
N VAL A 71 23.75 10.99 19.89
CA VAL A 71 24.59 10.17 19.01
C VAL A 71 23.73 9.21 18.21
N PHE A 72 24.02 9.10 16.90
CA PHE A 72 23.33 8.16 16.00
C PHE A 72 23.58 6.72 16.43
N ASP A 73 22.51 5.93 16.39
CA ASP A 73 22.54 4.52 16.69
C ASP A 73 21.59 3.76 15.76
N ILE A 74 22.12 2.75 15.08
CA ILE A 74 21.39 1.94 14.11
C ILE A 74 20.15 1.31 14.72
N ARG A 75 20.22 0.86 15.98
CA ARG A 75 19.10 0.20 16.65
C ARG A 75 17.93 1.15 16.88
N SER A 76 18.20 2.38 17.31
CA SER A 76 17.17 3.40 17.49
C SER A 76 16.55 3.84 16.18
N PHE A 77 17.34 3.93 15.10
CA PHE A 77 16.86 4.19 13.75
C PHE A 77 15.95 3.06 13.26
N TYR A 78 16.39 1.81 13.36
CA TYR A 78 15.61 0.65 12.96
C TYR A 78 14.29 0.54 13.75
N ASN A 79 14.34 0.74 15.06
CA ASN A 79 13.13 0.75 15.90
C ASN A 79 12.16 1.85 15.44
N LYS A 80 12.65 3.06 15.14
CA LYS A 80 11.80 4.14 14.65
C LYS A 80 11.17 3.85 13.29
N LEU A 81 11.89 3.17 12.40
CA LEU A 81 11.32 2.69 11.13
C LEU A 81 10.25 1.62 11.36
N ARG A 82 10.45 0.76 12.37
CA ARG A 82 9.49 -0.27 12.74
C ARG A 82 8.26 0.28 13.47
N ASP A 83 8.41 1.38 14.23
CA ASP A 83 7.33 2.08 14.95
C ASP A 83 6.43 2.93 14.04
N SER A 84 6.61 2.88 12.72
CA SER A 84 5.59 3.35 11.78
C SER A 84 4.25 2.69 12.12
N PRO A 85 3.11 3.42 12.02
CA PRO A 85 1.80 2.90 12.39
C PRO A 85 1.68 1.51 11.85
N SER A 86 1.37 0.55 12.71
CA SER A 86 1.37 -0.87 12.39
C SER A 86 0.44 -1.09 11.19
N ILE A 87 1.04 -1.14 10.01
CA ILE A 87 0.31 -1.58 8.83
C ILE A 87 -0.12 -2.99 9.18
N VAL A 88 -1.42 -3.15 9.37
CA VAL A 88 -2.01 -4.45 9.66
C VAL A 88 -1.88 -5.28 8.39
N PHE A 89 -0.74 -5.93 8.26
CA PHE A 89 -0.45 -6.73 7.08
C PHE A 89 -1.09 -8.11 7.20
N PRO A 90 -1.75 -8.63 6.16
CA PRO A 90 -2.53 -9.88 6.20
C PRO A 90 -1.66 -11.15 6.16
N TRP A 91 -0.70 -11.28 7.09
CA TRP A 91 0.25 -12.39 7.16
C TRP A 91 -0.40 -13.77 7.18
N LYS A 92 -1.47 -13.88 7.98
CA LYS A 92 -2.11 -15.18 8.24
C LYS A 92 -2.75 -15.73 6.97
N VAL A 93 -3.48 -14.91 6.23
CA VAL A 93 -4.11 -15.31 4.97
C VAL A 93 -3.06 -15.77 3.96
N ILE A 94 -1.96 -15.03 3.84
CA ILE A 94 -0.96 -15.27 2.81
C ILE A 94 -0.12 -16.52 3.11
N TRP A 95 0.35 -16.67 4.35
CA TRP A 95 1.37 -17.65 4.67
C TRP A 95 0.87 -18.89 5.41
N ARG A 96 -0.33 -18.85 5.99
CA ARG A 96 -0.94 -20.03 6.63
C ARG A 96 -1.85 -20.83 5.70
N ALA A 97 -2.31 -20.19 4.61
CA ALA A 97 -3.07 -20.90 3.60
C ALA A 97 -2.20 -21.99 2.95
N LYS A 98 -2.79 -23.16 2.73
CA LYS A 98 -2.13 -24.28 2.05
C LYS A 98 -2.14 -24.10 0.53
N ALA A 99 -1.71 -22.94 0.06
CA ALA A 99 -1.53 -22.64 -1.36
C ALA A 99 -0.09 -22.93 -1.81
N PRO A 100 0.17 -23.13 -3.12
CA PRO A 100 1.51 -23.23 -3.64
C PRO A 100 2.35 -22.01 -3.27
N ARG A 101 3.60 -22.20 -2.87
CA ARG A 101 4.48 -21.11 -2.39
C ARG A 101 4.60 -19.94 -3.37
N ARG A 102 4.63 -20.24 -4.69
CA ARG A 102 4.64 -19.22 -5.75
C ARG A 102 3.41 -18.31 -5.69
N VAL A 103 2.25 -18.87 -5.34
CA VAL A 103 0.99 -18.11 -5.21
C VAL A 103 1.01 -17.25 -3.95
N SER A 104 1.43 -17.80 -2.83
CA SER A 104 1.59 -17.03 -1.59
C SER A 104 2.55 -15.86 -1.78
N PHE A 105 3.68 -16.06 -2.48
CA PHE A 105 4.61 -14.98 -2.81
C PHE A 105 3.98 -13.93 -3.75
N PHE A 106 3.23 -14.37 -4.76
CA PHE A 106 2.49 -13.47 -5.62
C PHE A 106 1.50 -12.62 -4.82
N VAL A 107 0.66 -13.22 -3.97
CA VAL A 107 -0.30 -12.51 -3.13
C VAL A 107 0.40 -11.57 -2.13
N TRP A 108 1.58 -11.93 -1.64
CA TRP A 108 2.41 -11.02 -0.85
C TRP A 108 2.82 -9.78 -1.66
N CYS A 109 3.27 -9.95 -2.91
CA CYS A 109 3.56 -8.83 -3.82
C CYS A 109 2.31 -7.98 -4.12
N VAL A 110 1.15 -8.62 -4.29
CA VAL A 110 -0.15 -7.96 -4.47
C VAL A 110 -0.48 -7.07 -3.27
N ALA A 111 -0.36 -7.61 -2.05
CA ALA A 111 -0.66 -6.88 -0.82
C ALA A 111 0.25 -5.65 -0.61
N TRP A 112 1.46 -5.67 -1.18
CA TRP A 112 2.38 -4.53 -1.21
C TRP A 112 2.22 -3.63 -2.45
N ASN A 113 1.23 -3.88 -3.29
CA ASN A 113 1.05 -3.19 -4.57
C ASN A 113 2.33 -3.20 -5.45
N LYS A 114 3.00 -4.37 -5.57
CA LYS A 114 4.29 -4.51 -6.27
C LYS A 114 4.23 -5.38 -7.52
N ILE A 115 3.05 -5.83 -7.93
CA ILE A 115 2.87 -6.54 -9.20
C ILE A 115 2.88 -5.58 -10.39
N LEU A 116 3.16 -6.09 -11.60
CA LEU A 116 3.32 -5.30 -12.82
C LEU A 116 1.97 -4.96 -13.47
N THR A 117 1.17 -4.16 -12.77
CA THR A 117 -0.04 -3.52 -13.31
C THR A 117 0.30 -2.26 -14.08
N GLY A 118 -0.64 -1.71 -14.84
CA GLY A 118 -0.42 -0.53 -15.68
C GLY A 118 0.08 0.69 -14.90
N ASP A 119 -0.49 0.95 -13.73
CA ASP A 119 -0.07 2.03 -12.83
C ASP A 119 1.37 1.84 -12.32
N ASN A 120 1.74 0.62 -11.90
CA ASN A 120 3.10 0.31 -11.45
C ASN A 120 4.12 0.36 -12.60
N LEU A 121 3.73 0.00 -13.81
CA LEU A 121 4.58 0.13 -15.00
C LEU A 121 4.76 1.60 -15.39
N ARG A 122 3.72 2.42 -15.25
CA ARG A 122 3.80 3.88 -15.47
C ARG A 122 4.76 4.54 -14.46
N LEU A 123 4.70 4.17 -13.19
CA LEU A 123 5.67 4.65 -12.18
C LEU A 123 7.12 4.33 -12.55
N ARG A 124 7.34 3.25 -13.31
CA ARG A 124 8.65 2.87 -13.86
C ARG A 124 8.98 3.54 -15.20
N ARG A 125 8.19 4.54 -15.63
CA ARG A 125 8.34 5.28 -16.90
C ARG A 125 8.19 4.41 -18.16
N LEU A 126 7.51 3.28 -18.04
CA LEU A 126 7.11 2.48 -19.17
C LEU A 126 5.76 3.01 -19.67
N VAL A 127 5.68 3.32 -20.96
CA VAL A 127 4.44 3.84 -21.56
C VAL A 127 3.52 2.68 -21.86
N PHE A 128 2.38 2.63 -21.17
CA PHE A 128 1.34 1.64 -21.39
C PHE A 128 -0.02 2.32 -21.50
N VAL A 129 -0.89 1.66 -22.22
CA VAL A 129 -2.30 2.04 -22.30
C VAL A 129 -2.90 1.97 -20.90
N ASP A 130 -3.62 3.02 -20.51
CA ASP A 130 -4.12 3.21 -19.15
C ASP A 130 -5.48 2.56 -18.89
N TRP A 131 -5.71 1.40 -19.45
CA TRP A 131 -6.93 0.65 -19.22
C TRP A 131 -6.66 -0.77 -18.73
N CYS A 132 -7.63 -1.32 -18.00
CA CYS A 132 -7.61 -2.73 -17.63
C CYS A 132 -7.82 -3.59 -18.87
N ILE A 133 -6.89 -4.51 -19.16
CA ILE A 133 -6.98 -5.40 -20.33
C ILE A 133 -8.21 -6.33 -20.26
N ILE A 134 -8.78 -6.54 -19.07
CA ILE A 134 -9.91 -7.43 -18.87
C ILE A 134 -11.22 -6.73 -19.20
N CYS A 135 -11.55 -5.60 -18.56
CA CYS A 135 -12.81 -4.88 -18.79
C CYS A 135 -12.71 -3.78 -19.85
N ARG A 136 -11.52 -3.32 -20.19
CA ARG A 136 -11.22 -2.25 -21.17
C ARG A 136 -11.83 -0.87 -20.83
N HIS A 137 -12.35 -0.67 -19.61
CA HIS A 137 -13.03 0.56 -19.20
C HIS A 137 -12.28 1.39 -18.18
N CYS A 138 -11.61 0.75 -17.21
CA CYS A 138 -11.01 1.42 -16.07
C CYS A 138 -9.50 1.32 -16.07
N GLY A 139 -8.82 2.18 -15.27
CA GLY A 139 -7.37 2.12 -15.10
C GLY A 139 -6.88 0.78 -14.55
N ALA A 140 -5.72 0.33 -15.01
CA ALA A 140 -5.14 -0.96 -14.64
C ALA A 140 -4.39 -0.88 -13.31
N THR A 141 -5.10 -0.63 -12.21
CA THR A 141 -4.54 -0.69 -10.84
C THR A 141 -4.74 -2.08 -10.23
N VAL A 142 -3.96 -2.41 -9.19
CA VAL A 142 -4.12 -3.67 -8.45
C VAL A 142 -5.51 -3.78 -7.84
N ASP A 143 -5.97 -2.68 -7.21
CA ASP A 143 -7.26 -2.63 -6.51
C ASP A 143 -8.46 -2.59 -7.45
N HIS A 144 -8.28 -2.19 -8.73
CA HIS A 144 -9.32 -2.40 -9.73
C HIS A 144 -9.28 -3.84 -10.27
N LEU A 145 -8.11 -4.28 -10.76
CA LEU A 145 -7.96 -5.52 -11.51
C LEU A 145 -8.45 -6.75 -10.73
N LEU A 146 -8.07 -6.85 -9.46
CA LEU A 146 -8.23 -8.08 -8.69
C LEU A 146 -9.53 -8.16 -7.90
N PRO A 147 -10.07 -7.09 -7.26
CA PRO A 147 -11.37 -7.15 -6.59
C PRO A 147 -12.52 -6.52 -7.37
N HIS A 148 -12.28 -5.43 -8.15
CA HIS A 148 -13.35 -4.56 -8.66
C HIS A 148 -13.55 -4.58 -10.16
N CYS A 149 -12.67 -5.23 -10.94
CA CYS A 149 -12.93 -5.48 -12.35
C CYS A 149 -14.21 -6.32 -12.49
N GLU A 150 -15.01 -6.06 -13.51
CA GLU A 150 -16.29 -6.74 -13.74
C GLU A 150 -16.17 -8.27 -13.65
N MET A 151 -15.18 -8.84 -14.30
CA MET A 151 -14.91 -10.28 -14.24
C MET A 151 -14.47 -10.73 -12.84
N ALA A 152 -13.64 -9.94 -12.16
CA ALA A 152 -13.22 -10.25 -10.80
C ALA A 152 -14.42 -10.23 -9.85
N TYR A 153 -15.24 -9.19 -9.95
CA TYR A 153 -16.46 -9.05 -9.15
C TYR A 153 -17.43 -10.21 -9.36
N TRP A 154 -17.58 -10.65 -10.60
CA TRP A 154 -18.41 -11.82 -10.92
C TRP A 154 -17.88 -13.11 -10.24
N LEU A 155 -16.57 -13.34 -10.28
CA LEU A 155 -15.96 -14.50 -9.64
C LEU A 155 -16.07 -14.45 -8.10
N TRP A 156 -15.88 -13.27 -7.50
CA TRP A 156 -16.11 -13.06 -6.07
C TRP A 156 -17.58 -13.28 -5.69
N SER A 157 -18.52 -12.79 -6.50
CA SER A 157 -19.95 -12.99 -6.29
C SER A 157 -20.34 -14.47 -6.34
N PHE A 158 -19.78 -15.23 -7.28
CA PHE A 158 -19.97 -16.69 -7.33
C PHE A 158 -19.53 -17.34 -6.01
N VAL A 159 -18.37 -16.97 -5.49
CA VAL A 159 -17.87 -17.51 -4.21
C VAL A 159 -18.81 -17.13 -3.06
N PHE A 160 -19.24 -15.87 -2.98
CA PHE A 160 -20.15 -15.46 -1.91
C PHE A 160 -21.47 -16.21 -1.94
N ILE A 161 -22.03 -16.43 -3.12
CA ILE A 161 -23.26 -17.23 -3.30
C ILE A 161 -23.00 -18.68 -2.87
N THR A 162 -21.89 -19.28 -3.33
CA THR A 162 -21.55 -20.68 -3.02
C THR A 162 -21.38 -20.92 -1.52
N PHE A 163 -20.81 -19.97 -0.79
CA PHE A 163 -20.62 -20.06 0.67
C PHE A 163 -21.76 -19.42 1.48
N GLY A 164 -22.83 -18.96 0.84
CA GLY A 164 -23.98 -18.34 1.52
C GLY A 164 -23.65 -17.04 2.24
N LEU A 165 -22.69 -16.26 1.73
CA LEU A 165 -22.21 -15.05 2.36
C LEU A 165 -22.77 -13.78 1.71
N SER A 166 -23.02 -12.77 2.54
CA SER A 166 -23.28 -11.40 2.10
C SER A 166 -22.17 -10.49 2.63
N TRP A 167 -21.30 -10.02 1.75
CA TRP A 167 -20.19 -9.16 2.12
C TRP A 167 -19.93 -8.11 1.03
N VAL A 168 -19.56 -6.92 1.47
CA VAL A 168 -19.11 -5.83 0.58
C VAL A 168 -17.61 -5.93 0.41
N ILE A 169 -17.16 -6.05 -0.84
CA ILE A 169 -15.74 -6.14 -1.16
C ILE A 169 -15.05 -4.82 -0.77
N PRO A 170 -14.04 -4.85 0.11
CA PRO A 170 -13.28 -3.66 0.47
C PRO A 170 -12.55 -3.05 -0.72
N ARG A 171 -12.29 -1.74 -0.63
CA ARG A 171 -11.61 -1.01 -1.69
C ARG A 171 -10.19 -1.52 -1.96
N LEU A 172 -9.46 -1.85 -0.90
CA LEU A 172 -8.05 -2.24 -0.99
C LEU A 172 -7.86 -3.74 -0.76
N ILE A 173 -6.94 -4.33 -1.49
CA ILE A 173 -6.60 -5.77 -1.34
C ILE A 173 -6.13 -6.13 0.08
N PRO A 174 -5.27 -5.36 0.77
CA PRO A 174 -4.90 -5.70 2.14
C PRO A 174 -6.11 -5.80 3.07
N ASP A 175 -7.09 -4.91 2.92
CA ASP A 175 -8.31 -4.90 3.74
C ASP A 175 -9.21 -6.10 3.40
N LEU A 176 -9.30 -6.45 2.11
CA LEU A 176 -10.00 -7.65 1.66
C LEU A 176 -9.41 -8.90 2.31
N LEU A 177 -8.10 -9.08 2.22
CA LEU A 177 -7.42 -10.24 2.79
C LEU A 177 -7.54 -10.27 4.32
N PHE A 178 -7.39 -9.11 4.98
CA PHE A 178 -7.55 -8.99 6.42
C PHE A 178 -8.98 -9.31 6.87
N GLY A 179 -9.99 -8.73 6.18
CA GLY A 179 -11.39 -8.96 6.45
C GLY A 179 -11.80 -10.41 6.23
N TRP A 180 -11.29 -11.04 5.17
CA TRP A 180 -11.50 -12.46 4.88
C TRP A 180 -11.11 -13.36 6.05
N TRP A 181 -9.96 -13.09 6.65
CA TRP A 181 -9.46 -13.89 7.76
C TRP A 181 -10.14 -13.60 9.10
N ASN A 182 -10.46 -12.33 9.37
CA ASN A 182 -10.86 -11.90 10.71
C ASN A 182 -12.37 -11.69 10.86
N TRP A 183 -13.07 -11.29 9.79
CA TRP A 183 -14.48 -10.84 9.88
C TRP A 183 -15.48 -11.82 9.30
N LEU A 184 -15.13 -12.56 8.27
CA LEU A 184 -16.05 -13.50 7.61
C LEU A 184 -16.22 -14.81 8.38
N GLY A 185 -15.81 -14.84 9.61
CA GLY A 185 -15.99 -15.97 10.50
C GLY A 185 -14.84 -16.96 10.47
N LYS A 186 -14.72 -17.71 11.54
CA LYS A 186 -13.79 -18.83 11.63
C LYS A 186 -14.42 -20.03 10.95
N HIS A 187 -14.51 -20.01 9.63
CA HIS A 187 -14.76 -21.25 8.93
C HIS A 187 -13.62 -22.20 9.28
N SER A 188 -13.94 -23.32 9.86
CA SER A 188 -12.97 -24.35 10.26
C SER A 188 -12.27 -24.97 9.04
N SER A 189 -12.81 -24.74 7.86
CA SER A 189 -12.30 -25.29 6.61
C SER A 189 -11.05 -24.55 6.14
N GLN A 190 -9.98 -25.30 5.98
CA GLN A 190 -8.74 -24.78 5.36
C GLN A 190 -8.95 -24.42 3.89
N ILE A 191 -9.98 -24.97 3.24
CA ILE A 191 -10.37 -24.65 1.85
C ILE A 191 -10.78 -23.18 1.76
N TRP A 192 -11.53 -22.68 2.75
CA TRP A 192 -11.88 -21.26 2.86
C TRP A 192 -10.67 -20.34 2.73
N ASN A 193 -9.58 -20.69 3.40
CA ASN A 193 -8.35 -19.89 3.36
C ASN A 193 -7.62 -19.95 2.01
N LEU A 194 -7.90 -20.92 1.16
CA LEU A 194 -7.36 -21.02 -0.19
C LEU A 194 -8.08 -20.11 -1.19
N VAL A 195 -9.36 -19.83 -0.96
CA VAL A 195 -10.23 -19.12 -1.91
C VAL A 195 -9.65 -17.79 -2.38
N PRO A 196 -9.29 -16.84 -1.51
CA PRO A 196 -8.79 -15.54 -1.98
C PRO A 196 -7.49 -15.68 -2.78
N LEU A 197 -6.58 -16.56 -2.38
CA LEU A 197 -5.33 -16.79 -3.10
C LEU A 197 -5.59 -17.37 -4.50
N CYS A 198 -6.55 -18.30 -4.58
CA CYS A 198 -6.95 -18.93 -5.83
C CYS A 198 -7.59 -17.92 -6.79
N ILE A 199 -8.52 -17.09 -6.32
CA ILE A 199 -9.17 -16.05 -7.14
C ILE A 199 -8.14 -15.08 -7.70
N LEU A 200 -7.31 -14.48 -6.81
CA LEU A 200 -6.29 -13.51 -7.21
C LEU A 200 -5.32 -14.10 -8.25
N TRP A 201 -4.95 -15.36 -8.07
CA TRP A 201 -4.08 -16.07 -9.01
C TRP A 201 -4.74 -16.32 -10.36
N CYS A 202 -6.00 -16.75 -10.38
CA CYS A 202 -6.73 -16.99 -11.62
C CYS A 202 -6.94 -15.71 -12.44
N ILE A 203 -7.33 -14.61 -11.79
CA ILE A 203 -7.49 -13.30 -12.46
C ILE A 203 -6.16 -12.81 -13.02
N TRP A 204 -5.07 -12.94 -12.26
CA TRP A 204 -3.74 -12.55 -12.71
C TRP A 204 -3.25 -13.35 -13.91
N ASN A 205 -3.49 -14.66 -13.93
CA ASN A 205 -3.16 -15.52 -15.06
C ASN A 205 -3.98 -15.14 -16.31
N GLU A 206 -5.26 -14.86 -16.15
CA GLU A 206 -6.10 -14.42 -17.27
C GLU A 206 -5.63 -13.07 -17.81
N ARG A 207 -5.31 -12.10 -16.94
CA ARG A 207 -4.70 -10.84 -17.36
C ARG A 207 -3.42 -11.07 -18.16
N ASN A 208 -2.56 -11.98 -17.71
CA ASN A 208 -1.31 -12.26 -18.40
C ASN A 208 -1.54 -12.93 -19.77
N ARG A 209 -2.48 -13.86 -19.86
CA ARG A 209 -2.85 -14.46 -21.16
C ARG A 209 -3.33 -13.41 -22.15
N ARG A 210 -4.24 -12.52 -21.73
CA ARG A 210 -4.71 -11.43 -22.61
C ARG A 210 -3.60 -10.47 -23.00
N THR A 211 -2.63 -10.26 -22.11
CA THR A 211 -1.54 -9.31 -22.36
C THR A 211 -0.44 -9.87 -23.26
N PHE A 212 -0.09 -11.14 -23.09
CA PHE A 212 1.11 -11.72 -23.69
C PHE A 212 0.83 -12.79 -24.75
N GLU A 213 -0.34 -13.42 -24.69
CA GLU A 213 -0.72 -14.52 -25.58
C GLU A 213 -1.86 -14.13 -26.52
N ASP A 214 -2.44 -12.94 -26.33
CA ASP A 214 -3.64 -12.44 -27.05
C ASP A 214 -4.83 -13.41 -26.97
N LEU A 215 -4.96 -14.13 -25.85
CA LEU A 215 -6.01 -15.12 -25.60
C LEU A 215 -7.04 -14.56 -24.61
N ASP A 216 -8.25 -14.36 -25.12
CA ASP A 216 -9.41 -13.94 -24.31
C ASP A 216 -10.30 -15.17 -24.01
N ARG A 217 -10.45 -15.50 -22.72
CA ARG A 217 -11.25 -16.63 -22.25
C ARG A 217 -12.61 -16.16 -21.78
N SER A 218 -13.63 -17.01 -22.00
CA SER A 218 -14.99 -16.73 -21.49
C SER A 218 -15.04 -16.78 -19.96
N SER A 219 -16.04 -16.12 -19.39
CA SER A 219 -16.27 -16.15 -17.93
C SER A 219 -16.47 -17.56 -17.40
N ASP A 220 -17.17 -18.42 -18.15
CA ASP A 220 -17.41 -19.83 -17.77
C ASP A 220 -16.11 -20.62 -17.73
N TRP A 221 -15.19 -20.37 -18.67
CA TRP A 221 -13.89 -21.02 -18.67
C TRP A 221 -13.06 -20.61 -17.45
N ILE A 222 -13.11 -19.32 -17.08
CA ILE A 222 -12.39 -18.80 -15.92
C ILE A 222 -12.95 -19.38 -14.62
N LEU A 223 -14.28 -19.52 -14.52
CA LEU A 223 -14.93 -20.17 -13.40
C LEU A 223 -14.53 -21.65 -13.30
N ALA A 224 -14.55 -22.37 -14.42
CA ALA A 224 -14.10 -23.76 -14.46
C ALA A 224 -12.62 -23.89 -14.04
N SER A 225 -11.77 -22.99 -14.52
CA SER A 225 -10.35 -22.92 -14.17
C SER A 225 -10.14 -22.61 -12.67
N PHE A 226 -10.90 -21.68 -12.10
CA PHE A 226 -10.88 -21.37 -10.66
C PHE A 226 -11.31 -22.60 -9.84
N SER A 227 -12.46 -23.17 -10.17
CA SER A 227 -13.03 -24.33 -9.47
C SER A 227 -12.11 -25.54 -9.52
N GLY A 228 -11.53 -25.83 -10.70
CA GLY A 228 -10.55 -26.90 -10.88
C GLY A 228 -9.27 -26.64 -10.07
N THR A 229 -8.74 -25.43 -10.12
CA THR A 229 -7.54 -25.05 -9.36
C THR A 229 -7.75 -25.18 -7.86
N LEU A 230 -8.89 -24.70 -7.34
CA LEU A 230 -9.24 -24.82 -5.93
C LEU A 230 -9.38 -26.29 -5.51
N PHE A 231 -10.01 -27.11 -6.35
CA PHE A 231 -10.15 -28.54 -6.13
C PHE A 231 -8.79 -29.25 -6.10
N ASP A 232 -7.93 -28.99 -7.09
CA ASP A 232 -6.60 -29.58 -7.18
C ASP A 232 -5.72 -29.25 -5.97
N TRP A 233 -5.74 -27.98 -5.53
CA TRP A 233 -5.02 -27.59 -4.32
C TRP A 233 -5.59 -28.25 -3.08
N SER A 234 -6.91 -28.33 -2.98
CA SER A 234 -7.58 -28.98 -1.86
C SER A 234 -7.25 -30.47 -1.77
N ARG A 235 -7.20 -31.16 -2.90
CA ARG A 235 -6.77 -32.57 -2.97
C ARG A 235 -5.29 -32.74 -2.63
N ALA A 236 -4.45 -31.93 -3.21
CA ALA A 236 -2.99 -32.01 -2.99
C ALA A 236 -2.62 -31.89 -1.50
N TRP A 237 -3.41 -31.18 -0.71
CA TRP A 237 -3.21 -31.00 0.72
C TRP A 237 -4.10 -31.88 1.59
N GLY A 238 -4.88 -32.80 1.00
CA GLY A 238 -5.77 -33.68 1.73
C GLY A 238 -6.90 -32.93 2.47
N LEU A 239 -7.37 -31.80 1.92
CA LEU A 239 -8.41 -30.98 2.54
C LEU A 239 -9.83 -31.43 2.14
N THR A 240 -9.94 -32.22 1.12
CA THR A 240 -11.21 -32.79 0.64
C THR A 240 -11.04 -34.27 0.34
N SER A 241 -12.11 -35.04 0.59
CA SER A 241 -12.24 -36.44 0.20
C SER A 241 -13.08 -36.63 -1.07
N SER A 242 -13.52 -35.52 -1.70
CA SER A 242 -14.34 -35.60 -2.91
C SER A 242 -13.53 -36.16 -4.09
N ASP A 243 -14.13 -37.11 -4.80
CA ASP A 243 -13.48 -37.75 -5.96
C ASP A 243 -13.69 -36.99 -7.26
N SER A 244 -14.65 -36.06 -7.30
CA SER A 244 -14.98 -35.29 -8.49
C SER A 244 -15.22 -33.80 -8.18
N LEU A 245 -15.01 -32.96 -9.18
CA LEU A 245 -15.24 -31.51 -9.07
C LEU A 245 -16.71 -31.17 -8.73
N PRO A 246 -17.73 -31.78 -9.34
CA PRO A 246 -19.13 -31.52 -8.96
C PRO A 246 -19.43 -31.86 -7.48
N SER A 247 -18.96 -33.01 -7.01
CA SER A 247 -19.11 -33.41 -5.61
C SER A 247 -18.39 -32.44 -4.66
N PHE A 248 -17.23 -31.97 -5.04
CA PHE A 248 -16.47 -30.96 -4.30
C PHE A 248 -17.24 -29.64 -4.19
N LEU A 249 -17.77 -29.12 -5.31
CA LEU A 249 -18.53 -27.87 -5.31
C LEU A 249 -19.81 -27.97 -4.46
N CYS A 250 -20.53 -29.10 -4.52
CA CYS A 250 -21.65 -29.34 -3.63
C CYS A 250 -21.24 -29.33 -2.15
N SER A 251 -20.06 -29.86 -1.81
CA SER A 251 -19.56 -29.87 -0.43
C SER A 251 -19.22 -28.47 0.12
N LEU A 252 -18.88 -27.50 -0.75
CA LEU A 252 -18.59 -26.14 -0.34
C LEU A 252 -19.81 -25.39 0.21
N SER A 253 -21.01 -25.73 -0.24
CA SER A 253 -22.28 -25.12 0.21
C SER A 253 -22.61 -25.45 1.67
N PHE A 254 -21.92 -26.41 2.28
CA PHE A 254 -22.11 -26.86 3.67
C PHE A 254 -20.95 -26.46 4.59
N LEU A 255 -19.97 -25.70 4.09
CA LEU A 255 -18.82 -25.23 4.86
C LEU A 255 -19.05 -23.82 5.40
#